data_860c44fc743b1aa5164668f86fa811e6
#
_entry.id   860c44fc743b1aa5164668f86fa811e6
#
_cell.length_a   1.000
_cell.length_b   1.000
_cell.length_c   1.000
_cell.angle_alpha   90.00
_cell.angle_beta   90.00
_cell.angle_gamma   90.00
#
_symmetry.space_group_name_H-M   'P 1'
#
loop_
_entity.id
_entity.type
_entity.pdbx_description
1 polymer ?
#
loop_
_entity_poly.entity_id
_entity_poly.type
_entity_poly.pdbx_seq_one_letter_code
_entity_poly.pdbx_strand_id
1 'polypeptide(L)'
;MNNFLPQKRGMQVVWIIVGCLIYAVGLNVFIIPMNLYSGGAVGLAQLLSYGAGQIGIKEIAGLNLYGIIYLLLNIPILFIAWFKIGKTFFINTILGTVGISLFTSIVPSPATAVINDPVIGIIIGGVVTGAGIGIMLTAKGSGGGIEVIGIWMAKKYAGMSVGKLGTIFNLILYAIYLLVFDISTVIYSVVYLFFYTVTLDRMHFQNINVRMLIFTKKKGIAEAIMKETGRGVTQWNGEGAFTSEDNYVLVTIVNKFEVEDILNMVYLLDPEAFTTVDEGVKVYGNFQKRV
;
A
#
# COMPACT_ATOMS: atom_id res chain seq x y z
N MET A 1 16.68 8.20 10.03
CA MET A 1 15.34 8.72 9.69
C MET A 1 14.26 7.62 9.53
N ASN A 2 14.52 6.38 9.97
CA ASN A 2 13.63 5.24 9.70
C ASN A 2 12.96 4.61 10.94
N ASN A 3 12.88 5.32 12.07
CA ASN A 3 12.11 4.88 13.25
C ASN A 3 10.57 4.89 13.03
N PHE A 4 10.11 5.14 11.81
CA PHE A 4 8.68 5.27 11.49
C PHE A 4 8.03 3.98 10.97
N LEU A 5 8.79 2.90 10.74
CA LEU A 5 8.20 1.66 10.26
C LEU A 5 7.71 0.79 11.43
N PRO A 6 6.45 0.33 11.44
CA PRO A 6 5.89 -0.43 12.54
C PRO A 6 6.38 -1.88 12.52
N GLN A 7 7.56 -2.14 13.11
CA GLN A 7 8.09 -3.51 13.22
C GLN A 7 7.35 -4.31 14.31
N LYS A 8 6.96 -3.66 15.41
CA LYS A 8 6.23 -4.32 16.50
C LYS A 8 4.75 -4.46 16.16
N ARG A 9 4.16 -5.63 16.45
CA ARG A 9 2.74 -5.93 16.15
C ARG A 9 1.78 -4.88 16.72
N GLY A 10 2.00 -4.40 17.94
CA GLY A 10 1.17 -3.34 18.51
C GLY A 10 1.19 -2.04 17.70
N MET A 11 2.37 -1.64 17.21
CA MET A 11 2.52 -0.46 16.37
C MET A 11 1.84 -0.64 15.00
N GLN A 12 1.89 -1.84 14.41
CA GLN A 12 1.15 -2.14 13.17
C GLN A 12 -0.35 -1.93 13.34
N VAL A 13 -0.93 -2.39 14.45
CA VAL A 13 -2.36 -2.20 14.77
C VAL A 13 -2.68 -0.72 14.88
N VAL A 14 -1.88 0.07 15.61
CA VAL A 14 -2.08 1.52 15.74
C VAL A 14 -2.04 2.21 14.39
N TRP A 15 -1.07 1.89 13.54
CA TRP A 15 -0.95 2.47 12.21
C TRP A 15 -2.12 2.11 11.30
N ILE A 16 -2.62 0.88 11.39
CA ILE A 16 -3.81 0.47 10.63
C ILE A 16 -5.03 1.27 11.07
N ILE A 17 -5.24 1.42 12.39
CA ILE A 17 -6.38 2.19 12.93
C ILE A 17 -6.29 3.65 12.50
N VAL A 18 -5.11 4.27 12.62
CA VAL A 18 -4.87 5.65 12.17
C VAL A 18 -5.11 5.78 10.67
N GLY A 19 -4.61 4.84 9.87
CA GLY A 19 -4.84 4.80 8.42
C GLY A 19 -6.33 4.70 8.05
N CYS A 20 -7.09 3.85 8.74
CA CYS A 20 -8.53 3.72 8.56
C CYS A 20 -9.27 5.05 8.86
N LEU A 21 -8.91 5.72 9.96
CA LEU A 21 -9.50 6.99 10.34
C LEU A 21 -9.19 8.08 9.32
N ILE A 22 -7.94 8.21 8.91
CA ILE A 22 -7.52 9.18 7.87
C ILE A 22 -8.27 8.91 6.55
N TYR A 23 -8.37 7.65 6.15
CA TYR A 23 -9.12 7.26 4.96
C TYR A 23 -10.60 7.66 5.07
N ALA A 24 -11.24 7.34 6.19
CA ALA A 24 -12.66 7.66 6.42
C ALA A 24 -12.92 9.16 6.43
N VAL A 25 -12.05 9.96 7.05
CA VAL A 25 -12.12 11.43 7.00
C VAL A 25 -11.97 11.91 5.55
N GLY A 26 -10.96 11.45 4.82
CA GLY A 26 -10.77 11.84 3.43
C GLY A 26 -11.98 11.54 2.54
N LEU A 27 -12.55 10.35 2.71
CA LEU A 27 -13.70 9.92 1.91
C LEU A 27 -14.98 10.67 2.31
N ASN A 28 -15.34 10.65 3.59
CA ASN A 28 -16.63 11.17 4.06
C ASN A 28 -16.69 12.69 4.05
N VAL A 29 -15.56 13.38 4.31
CA VAL A 29 -15.57 14.85 4.41
C VAL A 29 -15.37 15.53 3.06
N PHE A 30 -14.54 14.93 2.18
CA PHE A 30 -14.17 15.59 0.92
C PHE A 30 -14.81 14.98 -0.31
N ILE A 31 -15.01 13.66 -0.37
CA ILE A 31 -15.41 12.98 -1.61
C ILE A 31 -16.90 12.74 -1.68
N ILE A 32 -17.50 12.15 -0.64
CA ILE A 32 -18.92 11.83 -0.60
C ILE A 32 -19.80 13.09 -0.76
N PRO A 33 -19.51 14.23 -0.09
CA PRO A 33 -20.35 15.44 -0.22
C PRO A 33 -20.35 16.06 -1.62
N MET A 34 -19.37 15.69 -2.45
CA MET A 34 -19.29 16.10 -3.85
C MET A 34 -19.99 15.13 -4.80
N ASN A 35 -20.65 14.08 -4.27
CA ASN A 35 -21.22 12.97 -5.05
C ASN A 35 -20.19 12.29 -5.96
N LEU A 36 -18.93 12.20 -5.50
CA LEU A 36 -17.87 11.55 -6.24
C LEU A 36 -17.69 10.10 -5.77
N TYR A 37 -17.23 9.27 -6.66
CA TYR A 37 -17.12 7.83 -6.43
C TYR A 37 -15.66 7.39 -6.44
N SER A 38 -15.33 6.50 -5.51
CA SER A 38 -14.00 5.91 -5.39
C SER A 38 -13.78 4.83 -6.46
N GLY A 39 -12.56 4.37 -6.56
CA GLY A 39 -12.22 3.17 -7.31
C GLY A 39 -12.23 1.91 -6.44
N GLY A 40 -11.86 0.78 -7.05
CA GLY A 40 -11.69 -0.49 -6.37
C GLY A 40 -12.97 -1.05 -5.74
N ALA A 41 -12.80 -1.85 -4.67
CA ALA A 41 -13.95 -2.45 -3.98
C ALA A 41 -14.83 -1.42 -3.27
N VAL A 42 -14.25 -0.29 -2.82
CA VAL A 42 -15.02 0.80 -2.22
C VAL A 42 -15.95 1.42 -3.25
N GLY A 43 -15.44 1.73 -4.45
CA GLY A 43 -16.26 2.26 -5.55
C GLY A 43 -17.37 1.29 -5.95
N LEU A 44 -17.07 0.01 -6.08
CA LEU A 44 -18.09 -1.00 -6.34
C LEU A 44 -19.16 -1.03 -5.25
N ALA A 45 -18.76 -0.94 -3.98
CA ALA A 45 -19.70 -0.88 -2.86
C ALA A 45 -20.56 0.39 -2.90
N GLN A 46 -19.99 1.53 -3.28
CA GLN A 46 -20.74 2.77 -3.47
C GLN A 46 -21.77 2.66 -4.61
N LEU A 47 -21.37 2.06 -5.76
CA LEU A 47 -22.29 1.83 -6.88
C LEU A 47 -23.47 0.92 -6.50
N LEU A 48 -23.19 -0.18 -5.81
CA LEU A 48 -24.23 -1.09 -5.34
C LEU A 48 -25.13 -0.45 -4.28
N SER A 49 -24.56 0.37 -3.38
CA SER A 49 -25.30 1.14 -2.39
C SER A 49 -26.20 2.20 -3.04
N TYR A 50 -25.71 2.86 -4.08
CA TYR A 50 -26.52 3.78 -4.89
C TYR A 50 -27.71 3.07 -5.51
N GLY A 51 -27.49 1.93 -6.16
CA GLY A 51 -28.57 1.11 -6.75
C GLY A 51 -29.60 0.66 -5.69
N ALA A 52 -29.16 0.22 -4.53
CA ALA A 52 -30.05 -0.13 -3.42
C ALA A 52 -30.82 1.09 -2.88
N GLY A 53 -30.19 2.26 -2.85
CA GLY A 53 -30.83 3.51 -2.49
C GLY A 53 -32.00 3.90 -3.40
N GLN A 54 -31.94 3.55 -4.70
CA GLN A 54 -33.04 3.79 -5.64
C GLN A 54 -34.30 2.95 -5.32
N ILE A 55 -34.12 1.81 -4.67
CA ILE A 55 -35.24 0.95 -4.18
C ILE A 55 -35.57 1.19 -2.71
N GLY A 56 -35.08 2.30 -2.10
CA GLY A 56 -35.41 2.73 -0.76
C GLY A 56 -34.57 2.18 0.39
N ILE A 57 -33.52 1.39 0.09
CA ILE A 57 -32.64 0.81 1.12
C ILE A 57 -31.40 1.69 1.25
N LYS A 58 -31.33 2.53 2.29
CA LYS A 58 -30.18 3.43 2.53
C LYS A 58 -29.32 3.01 3.72
N GLU A 59 -29.93 2.41 4.72
CA GLU A 59 -29.27 2.01 5.97
C GLU A 59 -29.80 0.66 6.43
N ILE A 60 -28.97 -0.10 7.13
CA ILE A 60 -29.36 -1.35 7.80
C ILE A 60 -28.85 -1.25 9.24
N ALA A 61 -29.77 -1.32 10.21
CA ALA A 61 -29.48 -1.24 11.64
C ALA A 61 -28.68 0.02 12.05
N GLY A 62 -28.96 1.17 11.41
CA GLY A 62 -28.26 2.43 11.68
C GLY A 62 -26.84 2.54 11.11
N LEU A 63 -26.40 1.53 10.34
CA LEU A 63 -25.12 1.55 9.66
C LEU A 63 -25.30 1.93 8.18
N ASN A 64 -24.34 2.66 7.67
CA ASN A 64 -24.34 3.03 6.26
C ASN A 64 -24.22 1.79 5.37
N LEU A 65 -25.15 1.65 4.43
CA LEU A 65 -25.26 0.47 3.56
C LEU A 65 -23.98 0.17 2.79
N TYR A 66 -23.25 1.20 2.32
CA TYR A 66 -22.04 0.97 1.57
C TYR A 66 -20.92 0.31 2.41
N GLY A 67 -20.82 0.61 3.70
CA GLY A 67 -19.88 -0.05 4.62
C GLY A 67 -20.17 -1.54 4.77
N ILE A 68 -21.45 -1.92 4.84
CA ILE A 68 -21.89 -3.31 4.91
C ILE A 68 -21.57 -4.03 3.60
N ILE A 69 -21.91 -3.45 2.46
CA ILE A 69 -21.63 -4.01 1.13
C ILE A 69 -20.10 -4.16 0.95
N TYR A 70 -19.33 -3.17 1.36
CA TYR A 70 -17.88 -3.23 1.31
C TYR A 70 -17.31 -4.41 2.12
N LEU A 71 -17.81 -4.64 3.33
CA LEU A 71 -17.42 -5.80 4.13
C LEU A 71 -17.76 -7.12 3.42
N LEU A 72 -18.97 -7.24 2.89
CA LEU A 72 -19.42 -8.45 2.18
C LEU A 72 -18.56 -8.74 0.94
N LEU A 73 -18.24 -7.71 0.15
CA LEU A 73 -17.34 -7.83 -1.03
C LEU A 73 -15.92 -8.27 -0.64
N ASN A 74 -15.49 -7.94 0.58
CA ASN A 74 -14.16 -8.31 1.05
C ASN A 74 -14.09 -9.75 1.59
N ILE A 75 -15.19 -10.42 1.91
CA ILE A 75 -15.16 -11.80 2.40
C ILE A 75 -14.37 -12.74 1.47
N PRO A 76 -14.69 -12.85 0.17
CA PRO A 76 -13.94 -13.72 -0.73
C PRO A 76 -12.47 -13.27 -0.91
N ILE A 77 -12.21 -11.96 -0.83
CA ILE A 77 -10.86 -11.38 -0.94
C ILE A 77 -10.02 -11.76 0.28
N LEU A 78 -10.60 -11.77 1.46
CA LEU A 78 -9.94 -12.20 2.69
C LEU A 78 -9.54 -13.69 2.64
N PHE A 79 -10.35 -14.55 2.01
CA PHE A 79 -9.93 -15.94 1.76
C PHE A 79 -8.67 -16.01 0.90
N ILE A 80 -8.55 -15.19 -0.14
CA ILE A 80 -7.33 -15.10 -0.95
C ILE A 80 -6.14 -14.65 -0.09
N ALA A 81 -6.32 -13.65 0.75
CA ALA A 81 -5.28 -13.18 1.66
C ALA A 81 -4.77 -14.29 2.58
N TRP A 82 -5.68 -15.06 3.19
CA TRP A 82 -5.37 -16.17 4.07
C TRP A 82 -4.54 -17.26 3.38
N PHE A 83 -5.03 -17.78 2.25
CA PHE A 83 -4.43 -18.94 1.59
C PHE A 83 -3.23 -18.61 0.70
N LYS A 84 -3.12 -17.38 0.18
CA LYS A 84 -2.15 -17.05 -0.87
C LYS A 84 -1.11 -16.00 -0.49
N ILE A 85 -1.35 -15.21 0.57
CA ILE A 85 -0.41 -14.13 0.95
C ILE A 85 0.26 -14.46 2.27
N GLY A 86 -0.48 -14.64 3.35
CA GLY A 86 0.07 -15.00 4.66
C GLY A 86 -0.78 -14.55 5.83
N LYS A 87 -0.60 -15.21 6.98
CA LYS A 87 -1.44 -15.01 8.18
C LYS A 87 -1.37 -13.60 8.76
N THR A 88 -0.18 -13.01 8.83
CA THR A 88 -0.02 -11.64 9.38
C THR A 88 -0.74 -10.62 8.51
N PHE A 89 -0.54 -10.68 7.20
CA PHE A 89 -1.21 -9.81 6.25
C PHE A 89 -2.73 -9.98 6.30
N PHE A 90 -3.22 -11.21 6.39
CA PHE A 90 -4.64 -11.52 6.53
C PHE A 90 -5.26 -10.87 7.77
N ILE A 91 -4.66 -11.07 8.97
CA ILE A 91 -5.16 -10.49 10.23
C ILE A 91 -5.19 -8.96 10.15
N ASN A 92 -4.11 -8.36 9.66
CA ASN A 92 -4.00 -6.92 9.50
C ASN A 92 -5.00 -6.39 8.46
N THR A 93 -5.30 -7.16 7.40
CA THR A 93 -6.30 -6.79 6.40
C THR A 93 -7.72 -6.90 6.94
N ILE A 94 -8.04 -7.90 7.77
CA ILE A 94 -9.33 -7.92 8.49
C ILE A 94 -9.49 -6.65 9.33
N LEU A 95 -8.47 -6.32 10.13
CA LEU A 95 -8.51 -5.12 10.96
C LEU A 95 -8.72 -3.86 10.12
N GLY A 96 -8.02 -3.75 8.99
CA GLY A 96 -8.17 -2.64 8.06
C GLY A 96 -9.55 -2.58 7.42
N THR A 97 -10.06 -3.70 6.91
CA THR A 97 -11.38 -3.76 6.26
C THR A 97 -12.52 -3.43 7.25
N VAL A 98 -12.48 -4.02 8.45
CA VAL A 98 -13.46 -3.71 9.51
C VAL A 98 -13.31 -2.27 9.99
N GLY A 99 -12.07 -1.79 10.15
CA GLY A 99 -11.77 -0.42 10.54
C GLY A 99 -12.30 0.60 9.53
N ILE A 100 -12.07 0.41 8.24
CA ILE A 100 -12.63 1.28 7.19
C ILE A 100 -14.16 1.29 7.27
N SER A 101 -14.79 0.12 7.32
CA SER A 101 -16.26 0.02 7.41
C SER A 101 -16.81 0.75 8.64
N LEU A 102 -16.17 0.56 9.80
CA LEU A 102 -16.58 1.20 11.05
C LEU A 102 -16.39 2.72 11.00
N PHE A 103 -15.18 3.20 10.66
CA PHE A 103 -14.90 4.63 10.67
C PHE A 103 -15.67 5.38 9.59
N THR A 104 -15.88 4.79 8.42
CA THR A 104 -16.74 5.41 7.39
C THR A 104 -18.22 5.47 7.79
N SER A 105 -18.65 4.60 8.70
CA SER A 105 -20.01 4.69 9.28
C SER A 105 -20.12 5.72 10.42
N ILE A 106 -19.03 5.93 11.18
CA ILE A 106 -19.02 6.83 12.35
C ILE A 106 -18.66 8.27 11.96
N VAL A 107 -17.68 8.46 11.06
CA VAL A 107 -17.28 9.80 10.62
C VAL A 107 -18.42 10.42 9.82
N PRO A 108 -18.97 11.58 10.26
CA PRO A 108 -20.09 12.18 9.56
C PRO A 108 -19.67 12.69 8.18
N SER A 109 -20.58 12.57 7.21
CA SER A 109 -20.45 13.21 5.91
C SER A 109 -21.24 14.51 5.92
N PRO A 110 -20.61 15.68 5.72
CA PRO A 110 -21.33 16.94 5.59
C PRO A 110 -22.35 16.90 4.46
N ALA A 111 -23.47 17.57 4.63
CA ALA A 111 -24.51 17.65 3.61
C ALA A 111 -24.07 18.41 2.34
N THR A 112 -23.07 19.29 2.48
CA THR A 112 -22.50 20.09 1.40
C THR A 112 -20.98 19.96 1.43
N ALA A 113 -20.35 20.13 0.26
CA ALA A 113 -18.89 20.10 0.15
C ALA A 113 -18.25 21.15 1.09
N VAL A 114 -17.25 20.72 1.87
CA VAL A 114 -16.49 21.60 2.78
C VAL A 114 -15.66 22.62 2.02
N ILE A 115 -15.26 22.28 0.80
CA ILE A 115 -14.49 23.13 -0.10
C ILE A 115 -15.35 23.40 -1.34
N ASN A 116 -15.61 24.67 -1.61
CA ASN A 116 -16.47 25.08 -2.72
C ASN A 116 -15.87 24.78 -4.10
N ASP A 117 -14.53 24.77 -4.20
CA ASP A 117 -13.85 24.41 -5.45
C ASP A 117 -13.74 22.87 -5.55
N PRO A 118 -14.41 22.24 -6.54
CA PRO A 118 -14.39 20.79 -6.69
C PRO A 118 -12.97 20.23 -6.93
N VAL A 119 -12.13 20.95 -7.67
CA VAL A 119 -10.77 20.48 -8.01
C VAL A 119 -9.90 20.43 -6.76
N ILE A 120 -9.94 21.47 -5.93
CA ILE A 120 -9.21 21.52 -4.66
C ILE A 120 -9.69 20.42 -3.73
N GLY A 121 -11.01 20.24 -3.60
CA GLY A 121 -11.60 19.18 -2.77
C GLY A 121 -11.17 17.77 -3.22
N ILE A 122 -11.13 17.53 -4.52
CA ILE A 122 -10.67 16.27 -5.14
C ILE A 122 -9.20 16.00 -4.82
N ILE A 123 -8.35 17.01 -4.97
CA ILE A 123 -6.90 16.88 -4.69
C ILE A 123 -6.69 16.52 -3.22
N ILE A 124 -7.31 17.28 -2.31
CA ILE A 124 -7.18 17.05 -0.87
C ILE A 124 -7.77 15.68 -0.49
N GLY A 125 -8.97 15.37 -0.96
CA GLY A 125 -9.60 14.08 -0.70
C GLY A 125 -8.77 12.90 -1.22
N GLY A 126 -8.20 13.00 -2.43
CA GLY A 126 -7.33 12.00 -3.02
C GLY A 126 -6.03 11.80 -2.22
N VAL A 127 -5.39 12.90 -1.82
CA VAL A 127 -4.17 12.85 -1.00
C VAL A 127 -4.45 12.24 0.37
N VAL A 128 -5.52 12.67 1.04
CA VAL A 128 -5.85 12.18 2.40
C VAL A 128 -6.25 10.70 2.38
N THR A 129 -7.13 10.30 1.44
CA THR A 129 -7.53 8.88 1.32
C THR A 129 -6.37 7.99 0.90
N GLY A 130 -5.56 8.43 -0.06
CA GLY A 130 -4.37 7.72 -0.51
C GLY A 130 -3.34 7.54 0.60
N ALA A 131 -3.12 8.59 1.42
CA ALA A 131 -2.25 8.51 2.60
C ALA A 131 -2.78 7.51 3.64
N GLY A 132 -4.09 7.49 3.90
CA GLY A 132 -4.71 6.54 4.82
C GLY A 132 -4.42 5.08 4.43
N ILE A 133 -4.66 4.71 3.18
CA ILE A 133 -4.35 3.35 2.69
C ILE A 133 -2.84 3.09 2.65
N GLY A 134 -2.03 4.08 2.24
CA GLY A 134 -0.58 3.95 2.22
C GLY A 134 0.01 3.64 3.61
N ILE A 135 -0.50 4.30 4.66
CA ILE A 135 -0.15 4.03 6.06
C ILE A 135 -0.51 2.58 6.44
N MET A 136 -1.70 2.10 6.07
CA MET A 136 -2.12 0.73 6.36
C MET A 136 -1.24 -0.30 5.65
N LEU A 137 -0.90 -0.07 4.39
CA LEU A 137 0.00 -0.94 3.63
C LEU A 137 1.40 -0.98 4.25
N THR A 138 1.92 0.16 4.72
CA THR A 138 3.20 0.23 5.44
C THR A 138 3.19 -0.61 6.72
N ALA A 139 2.03 -0.76 7.35
CA ALA A 139 1.83 -1.63 8.52
C ALA A 139 1.58 -3.12 8.18
N LYS A 140 1.90 -3.54 6.96
CA LYS A 140 1.65 -4.91 6.45
C LYS A 140 0.16 -5.31 6.53
N GLY A 141 -0.73 -4.34 6.33
CA GLY A 141 -2.17 -4.53 6.22
C GLY A 141 -2.69 -3.92 4.92
N SER A 142 -3.97 -4.05 4.68
CA SER A 142 -4.67 -3.43 3.55
C SER A 142 -6.08 -3.06 3.98
N GLY A 143 -6.69 -2.12 3.29
CA GLY A 143 -8.15 -1.92 3.37
C GLY A 143 -8.95 -3.09 2.80
N GLY A 144 -8.31 -4.10 2.23
CA GLY A 144 -8.99 -5.14 1.46
C GLY A 144 -9.03 -4.76 -0.03
N GLY A 145 -10.07 -5.24 -0.72
CA GLY A 145 -10.32 -4.83 -2.09
C GLY A 145 -9.34 -5.38 -3.13
N ILE A 146 -9.27 -4.67 -4.23
CA ILE A 146 -8.49 -5.05 -5.41
C ILE A 146 -6.99 -5.11 -5.13
N GLU A 147 -6.50 -4.38 -4.13
CA GLU A 147 -5.11 -4.36 -3.70
C GLU A 147 -4.63 -5.74 -3.25
N VAL A 148 -5.46 -6.47 -2.50
CA VAL A 148 -5.15 -7.83 -2.04
C VAL A 148 -5.03 -8.78 -3.24
N ILE A 149 -5.96 -8.69 -4.18
CA ILE A 149 -5.93 -9.48 -5.41
C ILE A 149 -4.69 -9.13 -6.23
N GLY A 150 -4.38 -7.83 -6.33
CA GLY A 150 -3.19 -7.33 -7.03
C GLY A 150 -1.89 -7.85 -6.44
N ILE A 151 -1.74 -7.86 -5.11
CA ILE A 151 -0.58 -8.43 -4.41
C ILE A 151 -0.45 -9.93 -4.72
N TRP A 152 -1.54 -10.68 -4.65
CA TRP A 152 -1.52 -12.11 -4.98
C TRP A 152 -1.15 -12.36 -6.44
N MET A 153 -1.72 -11.61 -7.38
CA MET A 153 -1.40 -11.75 -8.81
C MET A 153 0.03 -11.33 -9.12
N ALA A 154 0.54 -10.29 -8.50
CA ALA A 154 1.93 -9.87 -8.66
C ALA A 154 2.94 -10.93 -8.16
N LYS A 155 2.55 -11.72 -7.13
CA LYS A 155 3.36 -12.87 -6.67
C LYS A 155 3.31 -14.05 -7.64
N LYS A 156 2.17 -14.29 -8.28
CA LYS A 156 1.93 -15.48 -9.10
C LYS A 156 2.35 -15.32 -10.56
N TYR A 157 2.21 -14.13 -11.14
CA TYR A 157 2.39 -13.88 -12.56
C TYR A 157 3.45 -12.80 -12.80
N ALA A 158 4.51 -13.16 -13.54
CA ALA A 158 5.52 -12.21 -13.99
C ALA A 158 4.88 -11.13 -14.88
N GLY A 159 5.19 -9.86 -14.61
CA GLY A 159 4.66 -8.72 -15.37
C GLY A 159 3.28 -8.20 -14.92
N MET A 160 2.62 -8.86 -13.96
CA MET A 160 1.45 -8.30 -13.27
C MET A 160 1.91 -7.41 -12.10
N SER A 161 1.14 -6.36 -11.84
CA SER A 161 1.34 -5.48 -10.69
C SER A 161 0.00 -5.10 -10.08
N VAL A 162 0.01 -4.67 -8.82
CA VAL A 162 -1.19 -4.16 -8.13
C VAL A 162 -1.82 -3.03 -8.94
N GLY A 163 -0.99 -2.09 -9.44
CA GLY A 163 -1.47 -0.97 -10.25
C GLY A 163 -2.10 -1.39 -11.58
N LYS A 164 -1.51 -2.36 -12.31
CA LYS A 164 -2.11 -2.85 -13.57
C LYS A 164 -3.49 -3.45 -13.35
N LEU A 165 -3.64 -4.31 -12.34
CA LEU A 165 -4.93 -4.92 -12.04
C LEU A 165 -5.94 -3.88 -11.59
N GLY A 166 -5.51 -2.97 -10.71
CA GLY A 166 -6.34 -1.84 -10.26
C GLY A 166 -6.81 -0.97 -11.42
N THR A 167 -5.92 -0.64 -12.36
CA THR A 167 -6.26 0.15 -13.56
C THR A 167 -7.30 -0.55 -14.42
N ILE A 168 -7.14 -1.85 -14.72
CA ILE A 168 -8.11 -2.62 -15.52
C ILE A 168 -9.48 -2.66 -14.83
N PHE A 169 -9.49 -2.96 -13.54
CA PHE A 169 -10.73 -3.01 -12.75
C PHE A 169 -11.44 -1.64 -12.73
N ASN A 170 -10.68 -0.58 -12.47
CA ASN A 170 -11.23 0.77 -12.41
C ASN A 170 -11.72 1.26 -13.78
N LEU A 171 -11.05 0.89 -14.88
CA LEU A 171 -11.53 1.20 -16.22
C LEU A 171 -12.93 0.62 -16.47
N ILE A 172 -13.14 -0.63 -16.09
CA ILE A 172 -14.46 -1.29 -16.20
C ILE A 172 -15.48 -0.60 -15.29
N LEU A 173 -15.10 -0.32 -14.03
CA LEU A 173 -16.00 0.32 -13.06
C LEU A 173 -16.43 1.71 -13.52
N TYR A 174 -15.50 2.53 -14.01
CA TYR A 174 -15.84 3.88 -14.51
C TYR A 174 -16.59 3.86 -15.84
N ALA A 175 -16.39 2.82 -16.66
CA ALA A 175 -17.28 2.62 -17.83
C ALA A 175 -18.74 2.35 -17.40
N ILE A 176 -18.95 1.61 -16.31
CA ILE A 176 -20.28 1.43 -15.71
C ILE A 176 -20.80 2.75 -15.12
N TYR A 177 -19.94 3.53 -14.46
CA TYR A 177 -20.32 4.85 -13.91
C TYR A 177 -20.83 5.80 -15.01
N LEU A 178 -20.24 5.78 -16.21
CA LEU A 178 -20.73 6.59 -17.35
C LEU A 178 -22.14 6.24 -17.81
N LEU A 179 -22.64 5.03 -17.49
CA LEU A 179 -24.02 4.64 -17.79
C LEU A 179 -25.01 5.06 -16.71
N VAL A 180 -24.52 5.39 -15.50
CA VAL A 180 -25.35 5.65 -14.31
C VAL A 180 -25.29 7.11 -13.88
N PHE A 181 -24.15 7.75 -14.07
CA PHE A 181 -23.87 9.10 -13.60
C PHE A 181 -23.53 10.04 -14.78
N ASP A 182 -23.61 11.34 -14.52
CA ASP A 182 -23.19 12.35 -15.47
C ASP A 182 -21.68 12.31 -15.73
N ILE A 183 -21.27 12.75 -16.90
CA ILE A 183 -19.89 12.71 -17.36
C ILE A 183 -18.95 13.53 -16.45
N SER A 184 -19.43 14.64 -15.88
CA SER A 184 -18.64 15.49 -14.97
C SER A 184 -18.27 14.75 -13.69
N THR A 185 -19.24 14.06 -13.08
CA THR A 185 -19.03 13.20 -11.91
C THR A 185 -17.97 12.13 -12.17
N VAL A 186 -18.02 11.48 -13.34
CA VAL A 186 -17.05 10.44 -13.71
C VAL A 186 -15.67 11.04 -13.92
N ILE A 187 -15.55 12.16 -14.64
CA ILE A 187 -14.25 12.83 -14.86
C ILE A 187 -13.62 13.23 -13.52
N TYR A 188 -14.37 13.86 -12.64
CA TYR A 188 -13.89 14.25 -11.31
C TYR A 188 -13.50 13.04 -10.46
N SER A 189 -14.24 11.94 -10.54
CA SER A 189 -13.90 10.69 -9.84
C SER A 189 -12.60 10.07 -10.37
N VAL A 190 -12.34 10.15 -11.68
CA VAL A 190 -11.07 9.71 -12.27
C VAL A 190 -9.91 10.59 -11.80
N VAL A 191 -10.09 11.92 -11.73
CA VAL A 191 -9.07 12.85 -11.20
C VAL A 191 -8.79 12.54 -9.72
N TYR A 192 -9.84 12.30 -8.93
CA TYR A 192 -9.70 11.84 -7.55
C TYR A 192 -8.85 10.56 -7.46
N LEU A 193 -9.18 9.55 -8.25
CA LEU A 193 -8.45 8.29 -8.29
C LEU A 193 -6.96 8.48 -8.64
N PHE A 194 -6.66 9.41 -9.53
CA PHE A 194 -5.28 9.74 -9.87
C PHE A 194 -4.49 10.23 -8.66
N PHE A 195 -5.00 11.23 -7.92
CA PHE A 195 -4.32 11.75 -6.73
C PHE A 195 -4.25 10.71 -5.60
N TYR A 196 -5.32 9.92 -5.41
CA TYR A 196 -5.33 8.78 -4.51
C TYR A 196 -4.21 7.80 -4.84
N THR A 197 -4.11 7.35 -6.08
CA THR A 197 -3.12 6.35 -6.51
C THR A 197 -1.69 6.87 -6.40
N VAL A 198 -1.44 8.11 -6.84
CA VAL A 198 -0.10 8.73 -6.73
C VAL A 198 0.34 8.84 -5.27
N THR A 199 -0.57 9.22 -4.38
CA THR A 199 -0.25 9.34 -2.95
C THR A 199 -0.04 7.98 -2.31
N LEU A 200 -0.91 7.02 -2.59
CA LEU A 200 -0.79 5.65 -2.14
C LEU A 200 0.55 5.03 -2.55
N ASP A 201 0.92 5.15 -3.83
CA ASP A 201 2.18 4.61 -4.34
C ASP A 201 3.41 5.24 -3.68
N ARG A 202 3.35 6.55 -3.41
CA ARG A 202 4.43 7.25 -2.69
C ARG A 202 4.54 6.86 -1.22
N MET A 203 3.43 6.53 -0.58
CA MET A 203 3.38 6.10 0.83
C MET A 203 3.67 4.61 1.00
N HIS A 204 3.48 3.81 -0.06
CA HIS A 204 3.68 2.37 -0.02
C HIS A 204 5.13 2.00 -0.33
N PHE A 205 6.00 2.09 0.67
CA PHE A 205 7.43 1.78 0.56
C PHE A 205 7.76 0.29 0.30
N GLN A 206 6.79 -0.62 0.37
CA GLN A 206 7.01 -2.08 0.32
C GLN A 206 7.47 -2.61 -1.05
N ASN A 207 7.33 -1.83 -2.12
CA ASN A 207 7.73 -2.25 -3.48
C ASN A 207 9.03 -1.61 -3.96
N ILE A 208 9.73 -0.85 -3.11
CA ILE A 208 10.99 -0.23 -3.50
C ILE A 208 12.11 -1.24 -3.26
N ASN A 209 12.62 -1.80 -4.37
CA ASN A 209 13.86 -2.56 -4.32
C ASN A 209 15.02 -1.58 -4.16
N VAL A 210 15.94 -1.95 -3.29
CA VAL A 210 17.13 -1.19 -2.98
C VAL A 210 18.34 -2.07 -3.27
N ARG A 211 19.29 -1.55 -4.03
CA ARG A 211 20.61 -2.14 -4.18
C ARG A 211 21.51 -1.58 -3.09
N MET A 212 22.10 -2.46 -2.31
CA MET A 212 23.15 -2.12 -1.37
C MET A 212 24.48 -2.63 -1.91
N LEU A 213 25.47 -1.74 -1.96
CA LEU A 213 26.84 -2.08 -2.29
C LEU A 213 27.69 -1.76 -1.05
N ILE A 214 28.24 -2.80 -0.45
CA ILE A 214 28.94 -2.74 0.83
C ILE A 214 30.41 -3.02 0.61
N PHE A 215 31.27 -2.14 1.13
CA PHE A 215 32.72 -2.25 1.06
C PHE A 215 33.23 -2.50 2.48
N THR A 216 33.93 -3.61 2.67
CA THR A 216 34.40 -4.05 3.99
C THR A 216 35.72 -4.80 3.89
N LYS A 217 36.54 -4.69 4.94
CA LYS A 217 37.78 -5.49 5.07
C LYS A 217 37.54 -6.81 5.83
N LYS A 218 36.35 -7.00 6.42
CA LYS A 218 36.04 -8.17 7.25
C LYS A 218 35.28 -9.24 6.47
N LYS A 219 35.65 -10.49 6.73
CA LYS A 219 34.94 -11.68 6.24
C LYS A 219 33.69 -11.95 7.07
N GLY A 220 32.74 -12.70 6.51
CA GLY A 220 31.56 -13.18 7.25
C GLY A 220 30.35 -12.26 7.21
N ILE A 221 30.47 -11.05 6.65
CA ILE A 221 29.33 -10.11 6.53
C ILE A 221 28.29 -10.60 5.52
N ALA A 222 28.74 -11.21 4.42
CA ALA A 222 27.84 -11.79 3.42
C ALA A 222 26.97 -12.90 4.05
N GLU A 223 27.58 -13.81 4.81
CA GLU A 223 26.89 -14.90 5.51
C GLU A 223 25.91 -14.37 6.56
N ALA A 224 26.29 -13.33 7.31
CA ALA A 224 25.43 -12.68 8.27
C ALA A 224 24.18 -12.09 7.61
N ILE A 225 24.35 -11.36 6.49
CA ILE A 225 23.23 -10.80 5.72
C ILE A 225 22.31 -11.91 5.20
N MET A 226 22.88 -12.96 4.60
CA MET A 226 22.10 -14.09 4.08
C MET A 226 21.33 -14.82 5.18
N LYS A 227 21.91 -15.00 6.36
CA LYS A 227 21.29 -15.68 7.48
C LYS A 227 20.12 -14.88 8.06
N GLU A 228 20.30 -13.56 8.22
CA GLU A 228 19.28 -12.69 8.83
C GLU A 228 18.13 -12.38 7.86
N THR A 229 18.47 -12.05 6.61
CA THR A 229 17.46 -11.58 5.64
C THR A 229 16.99 -12.67 4.70
N GLY A 230 17.73 -13.76 4.55
CA GLY A 230 17.52 -14.80 3.53
C GLY A 230 17.67 -14.25 2.09
N ARG A 231 18.34 -13.09 1.92
CA ARG A 231 18.65 -12.50 0.61
C ARG A 231 19.96 -13.04 0.08
N GLY A 232 20.02 -13.21 -1.23
CA GLY A 232 21.28 -13.53 -1.89
C GLY A 232 22.26 -12.36 -1.81
N VAL A 233 23.53 -12.67 -1.56
CA VAL A 233 24.64 -11.72 -1.61
C VAL A 233 25.64 -12.20 -2.64
N THR A 234 26.05 -11.31 -3.54
CA THR A 234 27.17 -11.58 -4.45
C THR A 234 28.39 -10.85 -3.91
N GLN A 235 29.51 -11.56 -3.82
CA GLN A 235 30.76 -11.05 -3.28
C GLN A 235 31.87 -11.20 -4.32
N TRP A 236 32.74 -10.18 -4.38
CA TRP A 236 34.03 -10.27 -5.06
C TRP A 236 35.12 -9.55 -4.27
N ASN A 237 36.35 -9.92 -4.51
CA ASN A 237 37.50 -9.27 -3.90
C ASN A 237 37.92 -8.06 -4.74
N GLY A 238 38.24 -6.98 -4.07
CA GLY A 238 38.81 -5.77 -4.64
C GLY A 238 40.04 -5.35 -3.86
N GLU A 239 40.84 -4.45 -4.40
CA GLU A 239 41.97 -3.84 -3.73
C GLU A 239 41.76 -2.34 -3.66
N GLY A 240 42.04 -1.73 -2.51
CA GLY A 240 41.99 -0.29 -2.36
C GLY A 240 43.14 0.36 -3.14
N ALA A 241 42.86 1.11 -4.20
CA ALA A 241 43.87 1.71 -5.07
C ALA A 241 44.86 2.63 -4.34
N PHE A 242 44.45 3.23 -3.21
CA PHE A 242 45.30 4.09 -2.41
C PHE A 242 46.03 3.34 -1.30
N THR A 243 45.38 2.37 -0.65
CA THR A 243 45.90 1.66 0.51
C THR A 243 46.62 0.36 0.14
N SER A 244 46.39 -0.16 -1.08
CA SER A 244 46.82 -1.50 -1.52
C SER A 244 46.36 -2.62 -0.58
N GLU A 245 45.22 -2.41 0.12
CA GLU A 245 44.65 -3.40 1.02
C GLU A 245 43.50 -4.13 0.38
N ASP A 246 43.35 -5.41 0.72
CA ASP A 246 42.25 -6.26 0.27
C ASP A 246 40.91 -5.76 0.83
N ASN A 247 39.93 -5.64 -0.05
CA ASN A 247 38.55 -5.30 0.29
C ASN A 247 37.57 -6.35 -0.26
N TYR A 248 36.52 -6.62 0.49
CA TYR A 248 35.36 -7.39 0.01
C TYR A 248 34.29 -6.40 -0.44
N VAL A 249 33.82 -6.56 -1.66
CA VAL A 249 32.73 -5.79 -2.20
C VAL A 249 31.52 -6.72 -2.28
N LEU A 250 30.45 -6.37 -1.53
CA LEU A 250 29.24 -7.15 -1.45
C LEU A 250 28.10 -6.41 -2.11
N VAL A 251 27.33 -7.10 -2.95
CA VAL A 251 26.09 -6.54 -3.50
C VAL A 251 24.90 -7.40 -3.10
N THR A 252 23.85 -6.74 -2.62
CA THR A 252 22.58 -7.38 -2.33
C THR A 252 21.43 -6.51 -2.80
N ILE A 253 20.31 -7.14 -3.17
CA ILE A 253 19.07 -6.46 -3.50
C ILE A 253 18.04 -6.81 -2.42
N VAL A 254 17.55 -5.78 -1.77
CA VAL A 254 16.66 -5.90 -0.61
C VAL A 254 15.46 -4.98 -0.75
N ASN A 255 14.48 -5.11 0.12
CA ASN A 255 13.42 -4.11 0.22
C ASN A 255 13.88 -2.94 1.08
N LYS A 256 13.29 -1.78 0.87
CA LYS A 256 13.62 -0.55 1.62
C LYS A 256 13.59 -0.72 3.15
N PHE A 257 12.75 -1.61 3.67
CA PHE A 257 12.70 -1.91 5.13
C PHE A 257 13.91 -2.66 5.67
N GLU A 258 14.51 -3.50 4.83
CA GLU A 258 15.63 -4.36 5.22
C GLU A 258 16.94 -3.57 5.28
N VAL A 259 16.96 -2.36 4.71
CA VAL A 259 18.18 -1.54 4.57
C VAL A 259 18.76 -1.15 5.93
N GLU A 260 17.93 -0.67 6.86
CA GLU A 260 18.40 -0.22 8.18
C GLU A 260 18.91 -1.36 9.04
N ASP A 261 18.22 -2.51 9.02
CA ASP A 261 18.62 -3.71 9.75
C ASP A 261 19.98 -4.21 9.23
N ILE A 262 20.17 -4.19 7.91
CA ILE A 262 21.45 -4.58 7.30
C ILE A 262 22.54 -3.56 7.62
N LEU A 263 22.27 -2.26 7.54
CA LEU A 263 23.25 -1.23 7.89
C LEU A 263 23.69 -1.37 9.34
N ASN A 264 22.75 -1.56 10.28
CA ASN A 264 23.07 -1.76 11.68
C ASN A 264 23.92 -3.02 11.91
N MET A 265 23.60 -4.12 11.22
CA MET A 265 24.36 -5.36 11.27
C MET A 265 25.78 -5.17 10.71
N VAL A 266 25.91 -4.53 9.55
CA VAL A 266 27.19 -4.27 8.90
C VAL A 266 28.09 -3.43 9.82
N TYR A 267 27.59 -2.33 10.37
CA TYR A 267 28.37 -1.45 11.25
C TYR A 267 28.70 -2.08 12.61
N LEU A 268 27.84 -2.99 13.11
CA LEU A 268 28.17 -3.80 14.29
C LEU A 268 29.36 -4.75 14.04
N LEU A 269 29.44 -5.34 12.86
CA LEU A 269 30.48 -6.28 12.49
C LEU A 269 31.76 -5.58 12.02
N ASP A 270 31.61 -4.50 11.27
CA ASP A 270 32.71 -3.67 10.76
C ASP A 270 32.35 -2.17 10.79
N PRO A 271 32.77 -1.45 11.84
CA PRO A 271 32.53 -0.01 11.95
C PRO A 271 33.21 0.83 10.87
N GLU A 272 34.24 0.30 10.19
CA GLU A 272 34.95 0.98 9.09
C GLU A 272 34.35 0.68 7.71
N ALA A 273 33.37 -0.23 7.62
CA ALA A 273 32.68 -0.50 6.38
C ALA A 273 31.92 0.73 5.89
N PHE A 274 31.85 0.93 4.59
CA PHE A 274 30.94 1.90 4.01
C PHE A 274 29.97 1.24 3.03
N THR A 275 28.77 1.78 2.93
CA THR A 275 27.69 1.23 2.13
C THR A 275 27.08 2.32 1.26
N THR A 276 26.93 2.04 -0.04
CA THR A 276 26.09 2.85 -0.93
C THR A 276 24.72 2.20 -1.10
N VAL A 277 23.69 3.03 -1.13
CA VAL A 277 22.29 2.59 -1.17
C VAL A 277 21.60 3.26 -2.33
N ASP A 278 21.20 2.47 -3.35
CA ASP A 278 20.48 2.94 -4.52
C ASP A 278 19.03 2.49 -4.47
N GLU A 279 18.12 3.43 -4.33
CA GLU A 279 16.68 3.15 -4.27
C GLU A 279 16.06 3.06 -5.68
N GLY A 280 14.94 2.33 -5.78
CA GLY A 280 14.14 2.25 -7.02
C GLY A 280 14.72 1.37 -8.11
N VAL A 281 15.61 0.45 -7.76
CA VAL A 281 16.26 -0.45 -8.71
C VAL A 281 15.25 -1.41 -9.32
N LYS A 282 15.22 -1.48 -10.65
CA LYS A 282 14.40 -2.48 -11.37
C LYS A 282 15.18 -3.79 -11.48
N VAL A 283 14.62 -4.85 -10.94
CA VAL A 283 15.22 -6.18 -10.96
C VAL A 283 14.42 -7.08 -11.91
N TYR A 284 15.11 -7.74 -12.83
CA TYR A 284 14.55 -8.69 -13.79
C TYR A 284 15.18 -10.07 -13.57
N GLY A 285 14.45 -11.13 -13.90
CA GLY A 285 14.93 -12.49 -13.80
C GLY A 285 14.49 -13.19 -12.50
N ASN A 286 15.31 -14.13 -12.02
CA ASN A 286 14.97 -14.99 -10.87
C ASN A 286 15.18 -14.27 -9.53
N PHE A 287 14.37 -13.23 -9.28
CA PHE A 287 14.37 -12.48 -8.03
C PHE A 287 13.04 -12.68 -7.28
N GLN A 288 13.12 -13.24 -6.07
CA GLN A 288 11.94 -13.44 -5.23
C GLN A 288 11.56 -12.12 -4.54
N LYS A 289 10.46 -11.51 -4.96
CA LYS A 289 9.85 -10.39 -4.27
C LYS A 289 9.24 -10.90 -2.94
N ARG A 290 9.79 -10.44 -1.82
CA ARG A 290 9.17 -10.63 -0.49
C ARG A 290 8.32 -9.40 -0.19
N VAL A 291 7.04 -9.63 0.08
CA VAL A 291 6.04 -8.61 0.48
C VAL A 291 5.78 -8.75 1.97
#